data_06542a70d04686368f084080483e5c25
#
_entry.id   06542a70d04686368f084080483e5c25
#
_cell.length_a   1.000
_cell.length_b   1.000
_cell.length_c   1.000
_cell.angle_alpha   90.00
_cell.angle_beta   90.00
_cell.angle_gamma   90.00
#
_symmetry.space_group_name_H-M   'P 1'
#
loop_
_entity.id
_entity.type
_entity.pdbx_description
1 polymer ?
#
loop_
_entity_poly.entity_id
_entity_poly.type
_entity_poly.pdbx_seq_one_letter_code
_entity_poly.pdbx_strand_id
1 'polypeptide(L)'
;MFCPFCSTFADKTEMNRYTFAHIMRRLLHLHYDVRLSGMEHILDGQVHLVLPNHTAYIDPILLLAECGDVPLCPMSDERFFRNPIFRHILAMADAVSVPDLEKTTHRAEGAAAASRLSRIAIDSLTAGKEMVFYPSGHIKTIDKEVIGNRRMAYEVCRELPKGVEVVMVRMRGLEGSLWSKLRPKRLRFRRKVYIHFEPMTAQLCEWAATLSRRDFNKQLEDWYNQLM
;
A
#
# COMPACT_ATOMS: atom_id res chain seq x y z
N MET A 1 27.20 2.41 -23.47
CA MET A 1 27.06 3.80 -23.96
C MET A 1 25.84 4.40 -23.23
N PHE A 2 26.06 5.08 -22.09
CA PHE A 2 24.97 5.66 -21.30
C PHE A 2 24.44 6.93 -22.00
N CYS A 3 23.16 6.98 -22.26
CA CYS A 3 22.50 8.15 -22.84
C CYS A 3 22.36 9.25 -21.77
N PRO A 4 23.01 10.42 -21.91
CA PRO A 4 22.96 11.49 -20.91
C PRO A 4 21.57 12.15 -20.77
N PHE A 5 20.64 11.87 -21.68
CA PHE A 5 19.27 12.37 -21.61
C PHE A 5 18.34 11.57 -20.69
N CYS A 6 18.69 10.31 -20.36
CA CYS A 6 17.85 9.47 -19.50
C CYS A 6 18.00 9.83 -18.00
N SER A 7 19.18 10.29 -17.59
CA SER A 7 19.45 10.67 -16.20
C SER A 7 18.77 11.98 -15.78
N THR A 8 18.61 12.94 -16.67
CA THR A 8 17.99 14.26 -16.37
C THR A 8 16.48 14.21 -16.23
N PHE A 9 15.78 13.25 -16.84
CA PHE A 9 14.35 13.09 -16.68
C PHE A 9 13.99 12.33 -15.40
N ALA A 10 14.75 11.28 -15.04
CA ALA A 10 14.59 10.55 -13.80
C ALA A 10 14.83 11.47 -12.58
N ASP A 11 15.89 12.25 -12.60
CA ASP A 11 16.26 13.18 -11.53
C ASP A 11 15.19 14.27 -11.27
N LYS A 12 14.56 14.81 -12.32
CA LYS A 12 13.46 15.78 -12.19
C LYS A 12 12.18 15.15 -11.63
N THR A 13 11.92 13.90 -11.93
CA THR A 13 10.72 13.20 -11.45
C THR A 13 10.87 12.85 -9.97
N GLU A 14 12.04 12.41 -9.55
CA GLU A 14 12.36 12.12 -8.14
C GLU A 14 12.33 13.38 -7.28
N MET A 15 12.92 14.48 -7.73
CA MET A 15 12.87 15.75 -7.02
C MET A 15 11.43 16.28 -6.86
N ASN A 16 10.59 16.16 -7.89
CA ASN A 16 9.19 16.57 -7.82
C ASN A 16 8.39 15.71 -6.82
N ARG A 17 8.63 14.41 -6.81
CA ARG A 17 8.00 13.47 -5.89
C ARG A 17 8.35 13.75 -4.43
N TYR A 18 9.65 13.88 -4.12
CA TYR A 18 10.17 14.22 -2.80
C TYR A 18 9.57 15.54 -2.28
N THR A 19 9.63 16.58 -3.09
CA THR A 19 9.07 17.91 -2.76
C THR A 19 7.57 17.81 -2.51
N PHE A 20 6.84 17.07 -3.35
CA PHE A 20 5.41 16.87 -3.19
C PHE A 20 5.09 16.12 -1.89
N ALA A 21 5.80 15.04 -1.57
CA ALA A 21 5.61 14.27 -0.34
C ALA A 21 5.82 15.14 0.90
N HIS A 22 6.87 15.95 0.93
CA HIS A 22 7.13 16.88 2.05
C HIS A 22 6.07 17.98 2.20
N ILE A 23 5.58 18.54 1.10
CA ILE A 23 4.49 19.53 1.13
C ILE A 23 3.23 18.85 1.68
N MET A 24 2.87 17.70 1.15
CA MET A 24 1.70 16.93 1.59
C MET A 24 1.79 16.53 3.06
N ARG A 25 2.96 16.06 3.52
CA ARG A 25 3.22 15.77 4.92
C ARG A 25 2.94 16.97 5.83
N ARG A 26 3.47 18.15 5.48
CA ARG A 26 3.22 19.38 6.25
C ARG A 26 1.73 19.73 6.30
N LEU A 27 1.02 19.65 5.18
CA LEU A 27 -0.41 19.93 5.09
C LEU A 27 -1.22 18.93 5.92
N LEU A 28 -0.89 17.64 5.85
CA LEU A 28 -1.57 16.59 6.61
C LEU A 28 -1.34 16.76 8.11
N HIS A 29 -0.14 17.13 8.54
CA HIS A 29 0.18 17.39 9.95
C HIS A 29 -0.54 18.61 10.55
N LEU A 30 -1.12 19.50 9.73
CA LEU A 30 -2.04 20.53 10.23
C LEU A 30 -3.36 19.93 10.74
N HIS A 31 -3.82 18.83 10.11
CA HIS A 31 -5.11 18.19 10.41
C HIS A 31 -4.99 16.93 11.27
N TYR A 32 -3.83 16.25 11.18
CA TYR A 32 -3.58 14.98 11.85
C TYR A 32 -2.36 15.08 12.77
N ASP A 33 -2.46 14.47 13.95
CA ASP A 33 -1.32 14.17 14.83
C ASP A 33 -0.83 12.77 14.47
N VAL A 34 0.08 12.70 13.48
CA VAL A 34 0.59 11.42 12.95
C VAL A 34 1.72 10.92 13.83
N ARG A 35 1.63 9.68 14.26
CA ARG A 35 2.63 8.98 15.06
C ARG A 35 3.12 7.76 14.33
N LEU A 36 4.42 7.74 14.07
CA LEU A 36 5.11 6.68 13.35
C LEU A 36 5.89 5.80 14.33
N SER A 37 5.97 4.52 14.02
CA SER A 37 6.88 3.59 14.68
C SER A 37 7.35 2.53 13.68
N GLY A 38 8.61 2.08 13.79
CA GLY A 38 9.19 1.08 12.90
C GLY A 38 9.55 1.60 11.51
N MET A 39 9.64 2.94 11.30
CA MET A 39 10.04 3.52 10.00
C MET A 39 11.43 3.08 9.54
N GLU A 40 12.31 2.74 10.46
CA GLU A 40 13.65 2.21 10.19
C GLU A 40 13.63 0.95 9.31
N HIS A 41 12.53 0.19 9.34
CA HIS A 41 12.36 -1.05 8.55
C HIS A 41 12.03 -0.83 7.07
N ILE A 42 11.83 0.40 6.64
CA ILE A 42 11.65 0.76 5.22
C ILE A 42 12.70 1.78 4.74
N LEU A 43 13.59 2.22 5.64
CA LEU A 43 14.66 3.18 5.34
C LEU A 43 16.04 2.50 5.27
N ASP A 44 16.09 1.18 5.24
CA ASP A 44 17.31 0.36 5.27
C ASP A 44 17.99 0.21 3.89
N GLY A 45 17.40 0.75 2.84
CA GLY A 45 17.92 0.71 1.47
C GLY A 45 17.70 -0.62 0.74
N GLN A 46 16.88 -1.51 1.29
CA GLN A 46 16.44 -2.73 0.61
C GLN A 46 15.19 -2.45 -0.24
N VAL A 47 14.79 -3.42 -1.05
CA VAL A 47 13.53 -3.36 -1.80
C VAL A 47 12.41 -3.93 -0.94
N HIS A 48 11.32 -3.19 -0.80
CA HIS A 48 10.21 -3.58 0.07
C HIS A 48 8.92 -3.87 -0.68
N LEU A 49 8.22 -4.88 -0.16
CA LEU A 49 6.79 -5.05 -0.35
C LEU A 49 6.07 -4.53 0.90
N VAL A 50 5.36 -3.42 0.77
CA VAL A 50 4.63 -2.79 1.87
C VAL A 50 3.16 -3.18 1.83
N LEU A 51 2.66 -3.77 2.91
CA LEU A 51 1.30 -4.29 3.02
C LEU A 51 0.51 -3.57 4.13
N PRO A 52 -0.16 -2.44 3.83
CA PRO A 52 -1.00 -1.74 4.80
C PRO A 52 -2.43 -2.29 4.88
N ASN A 53 -3.10 -2.11 6.04
CA ASN A 53 -4.56 -2.21 6.12
C ASN A 53 -5.23 -0.95 5.58
N HIS A 54 -6.52 -1.01 5.22
CA HIS A 54 -7.21 0.08 4.54
C HIS A 54 -8.40 0.63 5.35
N THR A 55 -8.17 1.77 6.02
CA THR A 55 -9.13 2.37 6.96
C THR A 55 -9.93 3.54 6.37
N ALA A 56 -9.33 4.29 5.44
CA ALA A 56 -9.91 5.48 4.86
C ALA A 56 -9.35 5.82 3.47
N TYR A 57 -10.05 6.63 2.68
CA TYR A 57 -9.59 7.09 1.37
C TYR A 57 -8.29 7.89 1.40
N ILE A 58 -7.93 8.47 2.55
CA ILE A 58 -6.72 9.26 2.75
C ILE A 58 -5.47 8.41 3.07
N ASP A 59 -5.63 7.11 3.39
CA ASP A 59 -4.52 6.25 3.78
C ASP A 59 -3.34 6.25 2.78
N PRO A 60 -3.57 6.09 1.45
CA PRO A 60 -2.47 6.07 0.51
C PRO A 60 -1.69 7.39 0.48
N ILE A 61 -2.39 8.52 0.61
CA ILE A 61 -1.77 9.85 0.60
C ILE A 61 -0.94 10.05 1.88
N LEU A 62 -1.47 9.63 3.04
CA LEU A 62 -0.74 9.67 4.31
C LEU A 62 0.52 8.79 4.23
N LEU A 63 0.38 7.56 3.78
CA LEU A 63 1.50 6.62 3.69
C LEU A 63 2.60 7.16 2.76
N LEU A 64 2.23 7.61 1.55
CA LEU A 64 3.17 8.20 0.59
C LEU A 64 3.83 9.48 1.11
N ALA A 65 3.10 10.30 1.86
CA ALA A 65 3.64 11.53 2.43
C ALA A 65 4.63 11.25 3.59
N GLU A 66 4.33 10.27 4.44
CA GLU A 66 5.20 9.89 5.56
C GLU A 66 6.43 9.11 5.10
N CYS A 67 6.30 8.29 4.06
CA CYS A 67 7.39 7.54 3.44
C CYS A 67 8.04 8.30 2.28
N GLY A 68 8.03 9.64 2.29
CA GLY A 68 8.48 10.45 1.15
C GLY A 68 9.91 10.20 0.68
N ASP A 69 10.76 9.67 1.55
CA ASP A 69 12.15 9.31 1.25
C ASP A 69 12.29 7.94 0.56
N VAL A 70 11.22 7.14 0.55
CA VAL A 70 11.17 5.83 -0.11
C VAL A 70 10.31 5.89 -1.37
N PRO A 71 10.78 5.42 -2.52
CA PRO A 71 10.05 5.48 -3.78
C PRO A 71 8.91 4.44 -3.86
N LEU A 72 7.95 4.48 -2.96
CA LEU A 72 6.81 3.58 -2.95
C LEU A 72 5.98 3.69 -4.23
N CYS A 73 5.76 2.57 -4.89
CA CYS A 73 4.98 2.40 -6.10
C CYS A 73 3.61 1.77 -5.75
N PRO A 74 2.54 2.57 -5.60
CA PRO A 74 1.26 2.05 -5.17
C PRO A 74 0.51 1.34 -6.30
N MET A 75 -0.21 0.28 -5.98
CA MET A 75 -1.23 -0.27 -6.84
C MET A 75 -2.56 0.40 -6.56
N SER A 76 -3.13 1.06 -7.57
CA SER A 76 -4.31 1.91 -7.42
C SER A 76 -5.38 1.58 -8.46
N ASP A 77 -6.64 1.68 -8.06
CA ASP A 77 -7.81 1.47 -8.93
C ASP A 77 -7.79 2.43 -10.13
N GLU A 78 -8.07 1.89 -11.32
CA GLU A 78 -8.09 2.65 -12.58
C GLU A 78 -9.02 3.88 -12.55
N ARG A 79 -10.05 3.89 -11.71
CA ARG A 79 -10.97 5.01 -11.54
C ARG A 79 -10.26 6.28 -11.09
N PHE A 80 -9.22 6.17 -10.28
CA PHE A 80 -8.43 7.32 -9.82
C PHE A 80 -7.57 7.91 -10.94
N PHE A 81 -7.15 7.11 -11.92
CA PHE A 81 -6.40 7.62 -13.08
C PHE A 81 -7.27 8.45 -14.05
N ARG A 82 -8.61 8.36 -13.95
CA ARG A 82 -9.52 9.20 -14.75
C ARG A 82 -9.60 10.64 -14.24
N ASN A 83 -9.34 10.87 -12.97
CA ASN A 83 -9.31 12.21 -12.38
C ASN A 83 -7.93 12.85 -12.64
N PRO A 84 -7.85 14.06 -13.26
CA PRO A 84 -6.58 14.66 -13.66
C PRO A 84 -5.65 14.95 -12.47
N ILE A 85 -6.19 15.32 -11.30
CA ILE A 85 -5.41 15.58 -10.09
C ILE A 85 -4.79 14.30 -9.55
N PHE A 86 -5.62 13.25 -9.36
CA PHE A 86 -5.12 11.95 -8.87
C PHE A 86 -4.19 11.30 -9.88
N ARG A 87 -4.47 11.40 -11.19
CA ARG A 87 -3.60 10.88 -12.24
C ARG A 87 -2.19 11.47 -12.15
N HIS A 88 -2.07 12.78 -11.87
CA HIS A 88 -0.75 13.41 -11.72
C HIS A 88 -0.01 12.89 -10.48
N ILE A 89 -0.69 12.76 -9.34
CA ILE A 89 -0.12 12.19 -8.10
C ILE A 89 0.30 10.74 -8.31
N LEU A 90 -0.55 9.93 -8.94
CA LEU A 90 -0.27 8.52 -9.22
C LEU A 90 0.89 8.35 -10.21
N ALA A 91 0.98 9.25 -11.21
CA ALA A 91 2.10 9.26 -12.15
C ALA A 91 3.43 9.62 -11.46
N MET A 92 3.45 10.58 -10.53
CA MET A 92 4.63 10.89 -9.72
C MET A 92 5.05 9.71 -8.82
N ALA A 93 4.10 8.91 -8.36
CA ALA A 93 4.37 7.72 -7.54
C ALA A 93 4.67 6.46 -8.38
N ASP A 94 4.77 6.56 -9.70
CA ASP A 94 4.92 5.42 -10.63
C ASP A 94 3.87 4.31 -10.37
N ALA A 95 2.64 4.74 -10.07
CA ALA A 95 1.57 3.86 -9.63
C ALA A 95 1.13 2.88 -10.70
N VAL A 96 0.92 1.63 -10.29
CA VAL A 96 0.37 0.57 -11.15
C VAL A 96 -1.16 0.64 -11.15
N SER A 97 -1.77 0.75 -12.34
CA SER A 97 -3.23 0.74 -12.48
C SER A 97 -3.79 -0.67 -12.29
N VAL A 98 -4.78 -0.78 -11.41
CA VAL A 98 -5.51 -2.03 -11.13
C VAL A 98 -6.93 -1.91 -11.67
N PRO A 99 -7.40 -2.84 -12.52
CA PRO A 99 -8.77 -2.85 -12.98
C PRO A 99 -9.75 -3.06 -11.82
N ASP A 100 -10.96 -2.49 -11.95
CA ASP A 100 -12.03 -2.66 -10.96
C ASP A 100 -12.54 -4.10 -10.93
N LEU A 101 -11.95 -4.92 -10.05
CA LEU A 101 -12.31 -6.34 -9.90
C LEU A 101 -13.71 -6.56 -9.31
N GLU A 102 -14.33 -5.53 -8.71
CA GLU A 102 -15.69 -5.62 -8.16
C GLU A 102 -16.74 -5.68 -9.27
N LYS A 103 -16.42 -5.14 -10.46
CA LYS A 103 -17.30 -5.18 -11.64
C LYS A 103 -17.16 -6.44 -12.48
N THR A 104 -16.18 -7.29 -12.17
CA THR A 104 -15.97 -8.53 -12.93
C THR A 104 -17.05 -9.54 -12.54
N THR A 105 -18.04 -9.73 -13.41
CA THR A 105 -19.21 -10.60 -13.20
C THR A 105 -18.86 -12.08 -13.15
N HIS A 106 -17.72 -12.48 -13.72
CA HIS A 106 -17.29 -13.88 -13.79
C HIS A 106 -16.13 -14.15 -12.82
N ARG A 107 -16.35 -15.09 -11.89
CA ARG A 107 -15.37 -15.50 -10.86
C ARG A 107 -14.01 -15.94 -11.45
N ALA A 108 -14.03 -16.58 -12.61
CA ALA A 108 -12.81 -17.01 -13.31
C ALA A 108 -11.99 -15.84 -13.84
N GLU A 109 -12.64 -14.83 -14.43
CA GLU A 109 -11.99 -13.62 -14.95
C GLU A 109 -11.39 -12.79 -13.81
N GLY A 110 -12.10 -12.65 -12.68
CA GLY A 110 -11.59 -11.98 -11.49
C GLY A 110 -10.35 -12.69 -10.91
N ALA A 111 -10.34 -14.03 -10.91
CA ALA A 111 -9.19 -14.80 -10.48
C ALA A 111 -7.98 -14.61 -11.42
N ALA A 112 -8.19 -14.67 -12.74
CA ALA A 112 -7.13 -14.45 -13.72
C ALA A 112 -6.57 -13.01 -13.69
N ALA A 113 -7.42 -12.03 -13.47
CA ALA A 113 -7.00 -10.64 -13.29
C ALA A 113 -6.16 -10.46 -12.03
N ALA A 114 -6.58 -11.05 -10.89
CA ALA A 114 -5.82 -11.02 -9.64
C ALA A 114 -4.43 -11.65 -9.80
N SER A 115 -4.32 -12.82 -10.46
CA SER A 115 -3.02 -13.47 -10.69
C SER A 115 -2.13 -12.67 -11.66
N ARG A 116 -2.70 -11.95 -12.62
CA ARG A 116 -1.93 -11.00 -13.45
C ARG A 116 -1.35 -9.86 -12.61
N LEU A 117 -2.13 -9.32 -11.67
CA LEU A 117 -1.67 -8.27 -10.76
C LEU A 117 -0.58 -8.77 -9.83
N SER A 118 -0.70 -10.00 -9.32
CA SER A 118 0.37 -10.64 -8.52
C SER A 118 1.67 -10.75 -9.34
N ARG A 119 1.59 -11.12 -10.61
CA ARG A 119 2.75 -11.19 -11.50
C ARG A 119 3.38 -9.82 -11.73
N ILE A 120 2.57 -8.78 -12.00
CA ILE A 120 3.07 -7.41 -12.16
C ILE A 120 3.79 -6.93 -10.88
N ALA A 121 3.27 -7.25 -9.70
CA ALA A 121 3.92 -6.91 -8.44
C ALA A 121 5.27 -7.63 -8.29
N ILE A 122 5.32 -8.93 -8.57
CA ILE A 122 6.56 -9.74 -8.51
C ILE A 122 7.61 -9.21 -9.50
N ASP A 123 7.21 -8.93 -10.74
CA ASP A 123 8.11 -8.39 -11.76
C ASP A 123 8.64 -7.00 -11.38
N SER A 124 7.79 -6.15 -10.79
CA SER A 124 8.18 -4.83 -10.28
C SER A 124 9.18 -4.93 -9.12
N LEU A 125 8.92 -5.81 -8.14
CA LEU A 125 9.84 -6.09 -7.03
C LEU A 125 11.17 -6.65 -7.53
N THR A 126 11.13 -7.56 -8.52
CA THR A 126 12.35 -8.11 -9.16
C THR A 126 13.16 -7.03 -9.87
N ALA A 127 12.49 -6.02 -10.42
CA ALA A 127 13.12 -4.84 -11.02
C ALA A 127 13.61 -3.80 -10.00
N GLY A 128 13.52 -4.09 -8.69
CA GLY A 128 13.98 -3.20 -7.62
C GLY A 128 13.01 -2.08 -7.27
N LYS A 129 11.73 -2.18 -7.64
CA LYS A 129 10.71 -1.19 -7.29
C LYS A 129 10.11 -1.49 -5.92
N GLU A 130 9.95 -0.45 -5.10
CA GLU A 130 9.24 -0.47 -3.82
C GLU A 130 7.74 -0.58 -4.03
N MET A 131 7.14 -1.72 -3.78
CA MET A 131 5.72 -1.93 -4.06
C MET A 131 4.85 -1.75 -2.82
N VAL A 132 3.69 -1.10 -2.98
CA VAL A 132 2.67 -1.05 -1.93
C VAL A 132 1.29 -1.39 -2.47
N PHE A 133 0.61 -2.30 -1.79
CA PHE A 133 -0.80 -2.59 -2.05
C PHE A 133 -1.53 -3.03 -0.77
N TYR A 134 -2.83 -2.84 -0.78
CA TYR A 134 -3.71 -3.18 0.34
C TYR A 134 -4.24 -4.61 0.18
N PRO A 135 -3.93 -5.57 1.07
CA PRO A 135 -4.32 -6.98 0.91
C PRO A 135 -5.83 -7.21 0.82
N SER A 136 -6.63 -6.41 1.52
CA SER A 136 -8.10 -6.46 1.45
C SER A 136 -8.65 -5.96 0.11
N GLY A 137 -7.92 -5.08 -0.58
CA GLY A 137 -8.35 -4.45 -1.83
C GLY A 137 -9.56 -3.53 -1.70
N HIS A 138 -9.96 -3.17 -0.49
CA HIS A 138 -11.08 -2.24 -0.24
C HIS A 138 -10.93 -1.57 1.13
N ILE A 139 -11.54 -0.39 1.26
CA ILE A 139 -11.62 0.31 2.55
C ILE A 139 -12.61 -0.44 3.45
N LYS A 140 -12.21 -0.74 4.67
CA LYS A 140 -13.07 -1.45 5.65
C LYS A 140 -14.39 -0.71 5.90
N THR A 141 -15.46 -1.49 5.97
CA THR A 141 -16.83 -1.03 6.25
C THR A 141 -17.34 -1.40 7.64
N ILE A 142 -16.58 -2.27 8.32
CA ILE A 142 -16.78 -2.69 9.71
C ILE A 142 -15.51 -2.41 10.51
N ASP A 143 -15.58 -2.46 11.83
CA ASP A 143 -14.43 -2.14 12.69
C ASP A 143 -13.37 -3.27 12.74
N LYS A 144 -13.27 -4.03 11.67
CA LYS A 144 -12.24 -5.07 11.49
C LYS A 144 -11.75 -5.04 10.05
N GLU A 145 -10.47 -5.33 9.87
CA GLU A 145 -9.92 -5.62 8.55
C GLU A 145 -10.34 -7.03 8.14
N VAL A 146 -10.87 -7.14 6.93
CA VAL A 146 -11.31 -8.42 6.35
C VAL A 146 -10.69 -8.55 4.96
N ILE A 147 -9.88 -9.57 4.77
CA ILE A 147 -9.22 -9.87 3.48
C ILE A 147 -10.04 -10.92 2.72
N GLY A 148 -10.62 -11.85 3.47
CA GLY A 148 -11.48 -12.88 2.93
C GLY A 148 -10.76 -13.79 1.92
N ASN A 149 -11.25 -13.85 0.70
CA ASN A 149 -10.74 -14.79 -0.30
C ASN A 149 -9.81 -14.14 -1.33
N ARG A 150 -9.18 -12.98 -1.00
CA ARG A 150 -8.22 -12.28 -1.88
C ARG A 150 -6.98 -13.15 -2.11
N ARG A 151 -6.34 -12.95 -3.27
CA ARG A 151 -5.23 -13.82 -3.71
C ARG A 151 -3.88 -13.15 -3.63
N MET A 152 -3.84 -11.85 -3.90
CA MET A 152 -2.63 -11.14 -4.27
C MET A 152 -1.52 -11.25 -3.22
N ALA A 153 -1.79 -10.94 -1.95
CA ALA A 153 -0.79 -11.03 -0.90
C ALA A 153 -0.22 -12.45 -0.76
N TYR A 154 -1.08 -13.46 -0.80
CA TYR A 154 -0.68 -14.86 -0.73
C TYR A 154 0.22 -15.27 -1.91
N GLU A 155 -0.18 -14.92 -3.15
CA GLU A 155 0.56 -15.28 -4.36
C GLU A 155 1.91 -14.58 -4.42
N VAL A 156 1.97 -13.29 -4.08
CA VAL A 156 3.24 -12.53 -4.06
C VAL A 156 4.19 -13.03 -2.97
N CYS A 157 3.70 -13.32 -1.76
CA CYS A 157 4.55 -13.88 -0.69
C CYS A 157 5.07 -15.28 -1.00
N ARG A 158 4.33 -16.09 -1.76
CA ARG A 158 4.80 -17.42 -2.22
C ARG A 158 5.93 -17.36 -3.23
N GLU A 159 5.95 -16.35 -4.06
CA GLU A 159 6.91 -16.15 -5.15
C GLU A 159 7.76 -14.89 -4.90
N LEU A 160 7.98 -14.54 -3.62
CA LEU A 160 8.72 -13.34 -3.25
C LEU A 160 10.15 -13.39 -3.80
N PRO A 161 10.61 -12.37 -4.55
CA PRO A 161 11.97 -12.34 -5.06
C PRO A 161 13.00 -12.29 -3.92
N LYS A 162 14.18 -12.90 -4.15
CA LYS A 162 15.27 -12.87 -3.16
C LYS A 162 15.74 -11.43 -2.92
N GLY A 163 15.96 -11.10 -1.65
CA GLY A 163 16.41 -9.78 -1.24
C GLY A 163 15.30 -8.73 -1.16
N VAL A 164 14.04 -9.14 -1.30
CA VAL A 164 12.89 -8.28 -1.03
C VAL A 164 12.41 -8.52 0.40
N GLU A 165 12.24 -7.43 1.15
CA GLU A 165 11.67 -7.46 2.48
C GLU A 165 10.17 -7.17 2.46
N VAL A 166 9.39 -7.87 3.28
CA VAL A 166 7.96 -7.61 3.44
C VAL A 166 7.72 -6.88 4.75
N VAL A 167 7.16 -5.69 4.63
CA VAL A 167 6.82 -4.84 5.79
C VAL A 167 5.31 -4.70 5.88
N MET A 168 4.73 -5.23 6.93
CA MET A 168 3.33 -5.01 7.25
C MET A 168 3.13 -3.67 7.91
N VAL A 169 2.09 -2.95 7.50
CA VAL A 169 1.80 -1.62 8.05
C VAL A 169 0.41 -1.59 8.67
N ARG A 170 0.36 -1.25 9.96
CA ARG A 170 -0.90 -1.08 10.67
C ARG A 170 -1.24 0.40 10.82
N MET A 171 -2.31 0.83 10.16
CA MET A 171 -2.84 2.19 10.22
C MET A 171 -4.09 2.23 11.09
N ARG A 172 -4.16 3.17 12.02
CA ARG A 172 -5.30 3.37 12.94
C ARG A 172 -5.56 4.84 13.21
N GLY A 173 -6.77 5.13 13.68
CA GLY A 173 -7.19 6.49 14.05
C GLY A 173 -7.99 7.20 12.97
N LEU A 174 -8.03 6.68 11.74
CA LEU A 174 -8.83 7.23 10.66
C LEU A 174 -10.26 6.67 10.61
N GLU A 175 -10.56 5.66 11.41
CA GLU A 175 -11.88 5.07 11.56
C GLU A 175 -12.90 6.14 11.99
N GLY A 176 -14.02 6.23 11.27
CA GLY A 176 -15.05 7.25 11.51
C GLY A 176 -14.59 8.69 11.22
N SER A 177 -13.48 8.89 10.49
CA SER A 177 -13.15 10.18 9.88
C SER A 177 -14.07 10.51 8.72
N LEU A 178 -13.99 11.72 8.17
CA LEU A 178 -14.74 12.09 6.96
C LEU A 178 -14.38 11.20 5.75
N TRP A 179 -13.15 10.70 5.72
CA TRP A 179 -12.59 9.85 4.66
C TRP A 179 -12.87 8.35 4.86
N SER A 180 -13.36 7.95 6.04
CA SER A 180 -13.70 6.56 6.35
C SER A 180 -15.05 6.16 5.77
N LYS A 181 -15.24 4.88 5.45
CA LYS A 181 -16.56 4.31 5.17
C LYS A 181 -17.35 3.99 6.44
N LEU A 182 -16.68 3.91 7.59
CA LEU A 182 -17.34 3.63 8.88
C LEU A 182 -18.21 4.79 9.36
N ARG A 183 -19.31 4.46 10.02
CA ARG A 183 -20.26 5.40 10.63
C ARG A 183 -20.25 5.25 12.16
N PRO A 184 -20.54 6.29 12.94
CA PRO A 184 -20.79 7.69 12.51
C PRO A 184 -19.50 8.40 12.11
N LYS A 185 -19.58 9.31 11.15
CA LYS A 185 -18.44 10.16 10.76
C LYS A 185 -18.30 11.33 11.74
N ARG A 186 -17.10 11.59 12.17
CA ARG A 186 -16.77 12.69 13.12
C ARG A 186 -15.60 13.50 12.58
N LEU A 187 -15.82 14.80 12.40
CA LEU A 187 -14.75 15.76 12.21
C LEU A 187 -14.02 15.95 13.55
N ARG A 188 -12.73 15.68 13.59
CA ARG A 188 -11.86 15.95 14.75
C ARG A 188 -10.63 16.69 14.26
N PHE A 189 -10.42 17.88 14.78
CA PHE A 189 -9.19 18.62 14.56
C PHE A 189 -8.03 17.89 15.25
N ARG A 190 -6.86 17.84 14.56
CA ARG A 190 -5.68 17.12 15.03
C ARG A 190 -5.99 15.69 15.51
N ARG A 191 -6.73 14.97 14.66
CA ARG A 191 -7.02 13.56 14.90
C ARG A 191 -5.71 12.76 14.98
N LYS A 192 -5.55 11.97 16.05
CA LYS A 192 -4.41 11.08 16.20
C LYS A 192 -4.50 9.95 15.16
N VAL A 193 -3.41 9.76 14.42
CA VAL A 193 -3.24 8.67 13.46
C VAL A 193 -1.96 7.94 13.82
N TYR A 194 -2.06 6.62 13.92
CA TYR A 194 -0.92 5.75 14.22
C TYR A 194 -0.60 4.93 12.97
N ILE A 195 0.68 4.91 12.60
CA ILE A 195 1.21 4.10 11.50
C ILE A 195 2.39 3.32 12.05
N HIS A 196 2.24 2.02 12.12
CA HIS A 196 3.25 1.10 12.65
C HIS A 196 3.74 0.18 11.54
N PHE A 197 5.05 0.14 11.36
CA PHE A 197 5.75 -0.70 10.39
C PHE A 197 6.40 -1.88 11.10
N GLU A 198 6.19 -3.10 10.61
CA GLU A 198 6.74 -4.32 11.18
C GLU A 198 7.29 -5.23 10.07
N PRO A 199 8.59 -5.59 10.10
CA PRO A 199 9.18 -6.49 9.13
C PRO A 199 8.68 -7.92 9.42
N MET A 200 8.10 -8.57 8.42
CA MET A 200 7.49 -9.89 8.57
C MET A 200 7.85 -10.86 7.45
N THR A 201 8.95 -10.65 6.74
CA THR A 201 9.35 -11.44 5.57
C THR A 201 9.40 -12.94 5.85
N ALA A 202 10.15 -13.36 6.85
CA ALA A 202 10.30 -14.78 7.17
C ALA A 202 8.95 -15.43 7.53
N GLN A 203 8.16 -14.75 8.36
CA GLN A 203 6.86 -15.23 8.81
C GLN A 203 5.86 -15.35 7.66
N LEU A 204 5.77 -14.34 6.79
CA LEU A 204 4.82 -14.35 5.68
C LEU A 204 5.20 -15.38 4.62
N CYS A 205 6.49 -15.57 4.34
CA CYS A 205 6.97 -16.61 3.46
C CYS A 205 6.67 -18.02 4.03
N GLU A 206 6.88 -18.23 5.33
CA GLU A 206 6.52 -19.47 6.00
C GLU A 206 5.02 -19.74 5.92
N TRP A 207 4.19 -18.76 6.27
CA TRP A 207 2.73 -18.91 6.18
C TRP A 207 2.27 -19.17 4.74
N ALA A 208 2.84 -18.47 3.75
CA ALA A 208 2.49 -18.67 2.35
C ALA A 208 2.92 -20.06 1.82
N ALA A 209 3.98 -20.64 2.37
CA ALA A 209 4.47 -21.98 2.00
C ALA A 209 3.67 -23.10 2.67
N THR A 210 3.22 -22.92 3.91
CA THR A 210 2.65 -23.98 4.75
C THR A 210 1.14 -23.94 4.89
N LEU A 211 0.52 -22.75 4.79
CA LEU A 211 -0.90 -22.57 5.00
C LEU A 211 -1.70 -22.57 3.68
N SER A 212 -2.98 -22.89 3.79
CA SER A 212 -3.91 -22.58 2.71
C SER A 212 -4.05 -21.07 2.55
N ARG A 213 -4.42 -20.58 1.35
CA ARG A 213 -4.67 -19.14 1.13
C ARG A 213 -5.68 -18.56 2.13
N ARG A 214 -6.70 -19.32 2.51
CA ARG A 214 -7.71 -18.89 3.48
C ARG A 214 -7.09 -18.68 4.86
N ASP A 215 -6.27 -19.60 5.30
CA ASP A 215 -5.63 -19.54 6.62
C ASP A 215 -4.55 -18.47 6.64
N PHE A 216 -3.77 -18.30 5.56
CA PHE A 216 -2.85 -17.19 5.37
C PHE A 216 -3.56 -15.83 5.52
N ASN A 217 -4.66 -15.62 4.79
CA ASN A 217 -5.43 -14.39 4.88
C ASN A 217 -5.99 -14.17 6.30
N LYS A 218 -6.38 -15.25 6.98
CA LYS A 218 -6.84 -15.18 8.37
C LYS A 218 -5.74 -14.74 9.33
N GLN A 219 -4.51 -15.21 9.15
CA GLN A 219 -3.36 -14.74 9.92
C GLN A 219 -3.10 -13.22 9.70
N LEU A 220 -3.17 -12.75 8.44
CA LEU A 220 -3.07 -11.32 8.15
C LEU A 220 -4.19 -10.51 8.83
N GLU A 221 -5.44 -10.98 8.72
CA GLU A 221 -6.59 -10.34 9.38
C GLU A 221 -6.37 -10.26 10.91
N ASP A 222 -5.93 -11.33 11.52
CA ASP A 222 -5.69 -11.40 12.96
C ASP A 222 -4.57 -10.42 13.37
N TRP A 223 -3.50 -10.34 12.58
CA TRP A 223 -2.43 -9.38 12.83
C TRP A 223 -2.93 -7.92 12.73
N TYR A 224 -3.68 -7.55 11.66
CA TYR A 224 -4.22 -6.20 11.53
C TYR A 224 -5.23 -5.83 12.62
N ASN A 225 -5.96 -6.80 13.14
CA ASN A 225 -7.01 -6.58 14.13
C ASN A 225 -6.53 -6.65 15.58
N GLN A 226 -5.26 -6.98 15.85
CA GLN A 226 -4.68 -6.90 17.19
C GLN A 226 -4.70 -5.44 17.70
N LEU A 227 -4.94 -5.28 18.99
CA LEU A 227 -4.83 -3.99 19.66
C LEU A 227 -3.35 -3.57 19.67
N MET A 228 -3.10 -2.29 19.36
CA MET A 228 -1.78 -1.67 19.50
C MET A 228 -1.60 -1.20 20.93
#